data_47682921acdb8d654928aecee692e7ec
#
_entry.id   47682921acdb8d654928aecee692e7ec
#
_cell.length_a   1.000
_cell.length_b   1.000
_cell.length_c   1.000
_cell.angle_alpha   90.00
_cell.angle_beta   90.00
_cell.angle_gamma   90.00
#
_symmetry.space_group_name_H-M   'P 1'
#
loop_
_entity.id
_entity.type
_entity.pdbx_description
1 polymer ?
#
loop_
_entity_poly.entity_id
_entity_poly.type
_entity_poly.pdbx_seq_one_letter_code
_entity_poly.pdbx_strand_id
1 'polypeptide(L)'
;MTTYCPANNEPTARVRQASMADYEETVKKAREAWRIWADCAEITTVNIFYIPSNLMHMIPAPKRGEVVRQIGDALREKIQVLGSLVSLEMGKILVEGVGEVQEYVDICDYAVGLSRMIGGPILSSERPGYVLIEQWNPVGLVGIITAFNFPVAVYGWNNAIAMICGNACLWKGAPTTSLISVAVTKVIVKVVEDNKLPGAICSLTCSGADTGTAMAKDERMNLLSFTGSTQVGKQVALTAQESFGRSLLELGGNNAIIAFEDSGLSLVIPSALFAAVGRAGQRCTTARHLFLHESIHDEVVNRLKKAYVQIHVGNPWDSNVLYGPLHTKQAVSMFLGAVEEAKKEGGTVVYGGKVMDCPGNYVELTIVTGLDHNASIVHTETFAPILYVFKFKNEDEVFAWNNEVKQGLSSSIFTKDFGRIFRWLGPKGSDCGTVNVNIPMSGAEIGGAFGGEKHTGGGRESGSDAWKQYMRRSTCTINYSKDLPLAQGIKFQ
;
A
#
# COMPACT_ATOMS: atom_id res chain seq x y z
N MET A 1 -2.59 -24.82 -4.18
CA MET A 1 -1.34 -24.19 -3.71
C MET A 1 -1.08 -24.61 -2.27
N THR A 2 0.19 -24.76 -1.88
CA THR A 2 0.58 -25.05 -0.50
C THR A 2 1.30 -23.80 0.05
N THR A 3 0.89 -23.32 1.21
CA THR A 3 1.57 -22.25 1.94
C THR A 3 2.55 -22.85 2.95
N TYR A 4 3.58 -22.11 3.30
CA TYR A 4 4.67 -22.56 4.16
C TYR A 4 4.95 -21.50 5.25
N CYS A 5 5.32 -21.95 6.44
CA CYS A 5 5.78 -21.07 7.50
C CYS A 5 7.25 -20.68 7.26
N PRO A 6 7.60 -19.40 7.08
CA PRO A 6 8.98 -18.98 6.86
C PRO A 6 9.92 -19.28 8.04
N ALA A 7 9.37 -19.41 9.25
CA ALA A 7 10.14 -19.66 10.46
C ALA A 7 10.76 -21.07 10.55
N ASN A 8 10.21 -22.04 9.81
CA ASN A 8 10.69 -23.42 9.80
C ASN A 8 10.63 -24.10 8.42
N ASN A 9 10.08 -23.43 7.43
CA ASN A 9 9.81 -23.95 6.07
C ASN A 9 8.86 -25.15 6.03
N GLU A 10 8.04 -25.38 7.07
CA GLU A 10 7.04 -26.42 7.07
C GLU A 10 5.74 -25.99 6.36
N PRO A 11 5.04 -26.92 5.72
CA PRO A 11 3.74 -26.62 5.09
C PRO A 11 2.69 -26.27 6.15
N THR A 12 1.96 -25.18 5.92
CA THR A 12 0.91 -24.70 6.86
C THR A 12 -0.49 -25.08 6.40
N ALA A 13 -0.77 -24.91 5.11
CA ALA A 13 -2.09 -25.21 4.55
C ALA A 13 -2.04 -25.55 3.07
N ARG A 14 -3.13 -26.17 2.60
CA ARG A 14 -3.42 -26.33 1.17
C ARG A 14 -4.63 -25.49 0.82
N VAL A 15 -4.48 -24.56 -0.09
CA VAL A 15 -5.56 -23.72 -0.60
C VAL A 15 -5.89 -24.15 -2.02
N ARG A 16 -7.19 -24.32 -2.33
CA ARG A 16 -7.63 -24.63 -3.68
C ARG A 16 -7.27 -23.47 -4.60
N GLN A 17 -6.57 -23.74 -5.66
CA GLN A 17 -6.27 -22.75 -6.69
C GLN A 17 -7.50 -22.56 -7.58
N ALA A 18 -7.87 -21.30 -7.83
CA ALA A 18 -8.92 -20.95 -8.78
C ALA A 18 -8.44 -21.20 -10.21
N SER A 19 -9.32 -21.80 -11.01
CA SER A 19 -9.15 -21.94 -12.46
C SER A 19 -9.58 -20.67 -13.19
N MET A 20 -9.28 -20.58 -14.49
CA MET A 20 -9.81 -19.48 -15.32
C MET A 20 -11.33 -19.50 -15.42
N ALA A 21 -11.97 -20.66 -15.35
CA ALA A 21 -13.43 -20.76 -15.28
C ALA A 21 -13.98 -20.20 -13.95
N ASP A 22 -13.32 -20.50 -12.82
CA ASP A 22 -13.66 -19.89 -11.52
C ASP A 22 -13.50 -18.36 -11.57
N TYR A 23 -12.44 -17.86 -12.25
CA TYR A 23 -12.22 -16.41 -12.44
C TYR A 23 -13.37 -15.77 -13.23
N GLU A 24 -13.73 -16.33 -14.39
CA GLU A 24 -14.82 -15.80 -15.21
C GLU A 24 -16.15 -15.75 -14.47
N GLU A 25 -16.48 -16.80 -13.74
CA GLU A 25 -17.70 -16.85 -12.92
C GLU A 25 -17.66 -15.82 -11.80
N THR A 26 -16.47 -15.62 -11.17
CA THR A 26 -16.28 -14.63 -10.11
C THR A 26 -16.47 -13.20 -10.63
N VAL A 27 -15.86 -12.87 -11.77
CA VAL A 27 -16.01 -11.54 -12.38
C VAL A 27 -17.48 -11.27 -12.75
N LYS A 28 -18.16 -12.25 -13.33
CA LYS A 28 -19.59 -12.13 -13.64
C LYS A 28 -20.41 -11.82 -12.40
N LYS A 29 -20.26 -12.62 -11.34
CA LYS A 29 -20.99 -12.41 -10.07
C LYS A 29 -20.64 -11.08 -9.40
N ALA A 30 -19.38 -10.68 -9.43
CA ALA A 30 -18.94 -9.40 -8.86
C ALA A 30 -19.58 -8.20 -9.60
N ARG A 31 -19.70 -8.27 -10.93
CA ARG A 31 -20.38 -7.22 -11.71
C ARG A 31 -21.89 -7.17 -11.47
N GLU A 32 -22.53 -8.31 -11.30
CA GLU A 32 -23.94 -8.38 -10.91
C GLU A 32 -24.13 -7.80 -9.50
N ALA A 33 -23.28 -8.18 -8.56
CA ALA A 33 -23.29 -7.66 -7.19
C ALA A 33 -23.00 -6.16 -7.13
N TRP A 34 -22.09 -5.64 -7.99
CA TRP A 34 -21.84 -4.21 -8.09
C TRP A 34 -23.09 -3.41 -8.46
N ARG A 35 -23.90 -3.89 -9.40
CA ARG A 35 -25.15 -3.22 -9.78
C ARG A 35 -26.09 -3.08 -8.60
N ILE A 36 -26.21 -4.13 -7.79
CA ILE A 36 -27.01 -4.10 -6.57
C ILE A 36 -26.40 -3.12 -5.55
N TRP A 37 -25.07 -3.15 -5.36
CA TRP A 37 -24.38 -2.27 -4.41
C TRP A 37 -24.42 -0.80 -4.80
N ALA A 38 -24.31 -0.49 -6.09
CA ALA A 38 -24.42 0.86 -6.62
C ALA A 38 -25.85 1.39 -6.66
N ASP A 39 -26.84 0.50 -6.90
CA ASP A 39 -28.24 0.86 -7.23
C ASP A 39 -29.29 0.30 -6.25
N CYS A 40 -28.91 -0.25 -5.09
CA CYS A 40 -29.82 -1.02 -4.25
C CYS A 40 -31.05 -0.23 -3.75
N ALA A 41 -32.21 -0.63 -4.27
CA ALA A 41 -33.52 -0.04 -3.98
C ALA A 41 -34.21 -0.61 -2.73
N GLU A 42 -33.75 -1.71 -2.14
CA GLU A 42 -34.42 -2.39 -1.02
C GLU A 42 -33.47 -2.77 0.13
N ILE A 43 -33.17 -1.79 0.99
CA ILE A 43 -32.98 -2.10 2.40
C ILE A 43 -34.13 -1.41 3.14
N THR A 44 -35.29 -2.03 3.07
CA THR A 44 -36.45 -1.65 3.88
C THR A 44 -36.30 -2.17 5.29
N THR A 45 -35.85 -1.34 6.17
CA THR A 45 -36.32 -1.29 7.56
C THR A 45 -35.88 0.03 8.22
N VAL A 46 -36.45 1.11 7.81
CA VAL A 46 -36.93 2.22 8.67
C VAL A 46 -37.87 3.08 7.81
N ASN A 47 -39.14 3.11 8.18
CA ASN A 47 -40.14 4.03 7.64
C ASN A 47 -39.73 5.47 7.86
N ILE A 48 -39.13 6.12 6.87
CA ILE A 48 -39.10 7.56 6.78
C ILE A 48 -39.11 7.95 5.29
N PHE A 49 -40.30 8.53 4.89
CA PHE A 49 -40.66 9.12 3.59
C PHE A 49 -40.94 8.17 2.42
N TYR A 50 -42.19 8.19 2.07
CA TYR A 50 -42.81 7.65 0.86
C TYR A 50 -42.17 8.31 -0.38
N ILE A 51 -41.35 7.58 -1.10
CA ILE A 51 -40.86 7.96 -2.43
C ILE A 51 -41.40 6.93 -3.41
N PRO A 52 -42.03 7.36 -4.54
CA PRO A 52 -42.63 6.44 -5.50
C PRO A 52 -41.63 5.44 -6.09
N SER A 53 -42.07 4.20 -6.30
CA SER A 53 -41.31 3.01 -6.69
C SER A 53 -40.56 3.01 -8.02
N ASN A 54 -40.48 4.13 -8.71
CA ASN A 54 -39.83 4.30 -10.02
C ASN A 54 -38.62 5.22 -10.00
N LEU A 55 -38.16 5.68 -8.84
CA LEU A 55 -36.89 6.35 -8.69
C LEU A 55 -35.88 5.32 -8.16
N MET A 56 -34.97 4.86 -9.02
CA MET A 56 -33.84 4.02 -8.68
C MET A 56 -33.07 4.62 -7.48
N HIS A 57 -33.01 3.91 -6.36
CA HIS A 57 -32.38 4.39 -5.15
C HIS A 57 -31.00 3.75 -5.03
N MET A 58 -29.98 4.52 -5.34
CA MET A 58 -28.58 4.19 -4.99
C MET A 58 -28.47 4.01 -3.47
N ILE A 59 -27.70 3.02 -2.98
CA ILE A 59 -27.29 2.98 -1.58
C ILE A 59 -26.41 4.20 -1.33
N PRO A 60 -26.84 5.18 -0.53
CA PRO A 60 -26.01 6.36 -0.30
C PRO A 60 -24.73 6.01 0.44
N ALA A 61 -23.67 6.77 0.19
CA ALA A 61 -22.35 6.52 0.77
C ALA A 61 -22.35 6.31 2.31
N PRO A 62 -23.14 7.06 3.11
CA PRO A 62 -23.22 6.80 4.56
C PRO A 62 -23.77 5.42 4.94
N LYS A 63 -24.65 4.84 4.12
CA LYS A 63 -25.15 3.47 4.33
C LYS A 63 -24.10 2.43 3.96
N ARG A 64 -23.34 2.68 2.90
CA ARG A 64 -22.16 1.87 2.58
C ARG A 64 -21.11 1.96 3.70
N GLY A 65 -20.89 3.16 4.27
CA GLY A 65 -20.06 3.37 5.44
C GLY A 65 -20.47 2.53 6.64
N GLU A 66 -21.78 2.33 6.87
CA GLU A 66 -22.26 1.47 7.96
C GLU A 66 -21.88 0.00 7.76
N VAL A 67 -21.94 -0.53 6.55
CA VAL A 67 -21.47 -1.91 6.28
C VAL A 67 -19.96 -2.01 6.48
N VAL A 68 -19.20 -1.02 6.03
CA VAL A 68 -17.74 -0.97 6.25
C VAL A 68 -17.39 -0.88 7.73
N ARG A 69 -18.15 -0.13 8.53
CA ARG A 69 -18.02 -0.10 9.99
C ARG A 69 -18.16 -1.50 10.61
N GLN A 70 -19.19 -2.24 10.20
CA GLN A 70 -19.42 -3.61 10.69
C GLN A 70 -18.29 -4.57 10.26
N ILE A 71 -17.69 -4.38 9.08
CA ILE A 71 -16.50 -5.11 8.67
C ILE A 71 -15.34 -4.80 9.63
N GLY A 72 -15.10 -3.53 9.94
CA GLY A 72 -14.08 -3.11 10.91
C GLY A 72 -14.28 -3.75 12.28
N ASP A 73 -15.52 -3.78 12.79
CA ASP A 73 -15.85 -4.42 14.07
C ASP A 73 -15.59 -5.94 14.04
N ALA A 74 -16.02 -6.63 12.99
CA ALA A 74 -15.80 -8.07 12.84
C ALA A 74 -14.30 -8.45 12.73
N LEU A 75 -13.49 -7.59 12.11
CA LEU A 75 -12.03 -7.75 12.06
C LEU A 75 -11.40 -7.50 13.43
N ARG A 76 -11.84 -6.45 14.14
CA ARG A 76 -11.37 -6.08 15.48
C ARG A 76 -11.61 -7.22 16.50
N GLU A 77 -12.76 -7.89 16.44
CA GLU A 77 -13.05 -9.07 17.27
C GLU A 77 -12.09 -10.23 17.02
N LYS A 78 -11.50 -10.34 15.82
CA LYS A 78 -10.63 -11.44 15.41
C LYS A 78 -9.17 -11.05 15.25
N ILE A 79 -8.81 -9.86 15.70
CA ILE A 79 -7.50 -9.24 15.40
C ILE A 79 -6.31 -10.13 15.81
N GLN A 80 -6.36 -10.77 16.97
CA GLN A 80 -5.28 -11.62 17.47
C GLN A 80 -5.10 -12.89 16.63
N VAL A 81 -6.20 -13.54 16.26
CA VAL A 81 -6.17 -14.76 15.45
C VAL A 81 -5.72 -14.46 14.02
N LEU A 82 -6.26 -13.40 13.41
CA LEU A 82 -5.87 -12.98 12.07
C LEU A 82 -4.42 -12.49 12.04
N GLY A 83 -3.99 -11.72 13.05
CA GLY A 83 -2.60 -11.27 13.16
C GLY A 83 -1.61 -12.44 13.34
N SER A 84 -1.97 -13.46 14.13
CA SER A 84 -1.18 -14.68 14.27
C SER A 84 -1.08 -15.43 12.93
N LEU A 85 -2.17 -15.47 12.15
CA LEU A 85 -2.17 -16.09 10.82
C LEU A 85 -1.30 -15.32 9.81
N VAL A 86 -1.28 -13.98 9.88
CA VAL A 86 -0.34 -13.15 9.11
C VAL A 86 1.10 -13.53 9.45
N SER A 87 1.43 -13.64 10.75
CA SER A 87 2.78 -14.05 11.19
C SER A 87 3.14 -15.45 10.70
N LEU A 88 2.17 -16.37 10.69
CA LEU A 88 2.37 -17.75 10.24
C LEU A 88 2.76 -17.84 8.75
N GLU A 89 2.07 -17.10 7.89
CA GLU A 89 2.31 -17.18 6.44
C GLU A 89 3.41 -16.24 5.95
N MET A 90 3.55 -15.06 6.58
CA MET A 90 4.52 -14.04 6.12
C MET A 90 5.87 -14.11 6.84
N GLY A 91 5.88 -14.51 8.10
CA GLY A 91 7.09 -14.58 8.95
C GLY A 91 7.38 -13.32 9.76
N LYS A 92 6.54 -12.29 9.72
CA LYS A 92 6.69 -11.11 10.59
C LYS A 92 6.33 -11.44 12.04
N ILE A 93 6.91 -10.72 12.99
CA ILE A 93 6.63 -10.91 14.42
C ILE A 93 5.16 -10.66 14.73
N LEU A 94 4.63 -11.29 15.78
CA LEU A 94 3.21 -11.28 16.10
C LEU A 94 2.63 -9.88 16.26
N VAL A 95 3.36 -8.96 16.90
CA VAL A 95 2.92 -7.57 17.06
C VAL A 95 2.76 -6.84 15.72
N GLU A 96 3.61 -7.12 14.74
CA GLU A 96 3.47 -6.58 13.39
C GLU A 96 2.33 -7.24 12.60
N GLY A 97 2.08 -8.55 12.83
CA GLY A 97 0.93 -9.25 12.25
C GLY A 97 -0.40 -8.71 12.77
N VAL A 98 -0.51 -8.48 14.08
CA VAL A 98 -1.68 -7.85 14.71
C VAL A 98 -1.84 -6.41 14.24
N GLY A 99 -0.75 -5.64 14.18
CA GLY A 99 -0.75 -4.27 13.69
C GLY A 99 -1.24 -4.14 12.25
N GLU A 100 -0.94 -5.11 11.41
CA GLU A 100 -1.43 -5.12 10.03
C GLU A 100 -2.96 -5.30 9.91
N VAL A 101 -3.54 -6.13 10.75
CA VAL A 101 -5.01 -6.25 10.83
C VAL A 101 -5.63 -4.99 11.42
N GLN A 102 -4.93 -4.36 12.39
CA GLN A 102 -5.35 -3.07 12.95
C GLN A 102 -5.39 -1.97 11.87
N GLU A 103 -4.43 -1.92 10.96
CA GLU A 103 -4.45 -0.97 9.83
C GLU A 103 -5.72 -1.13 8.97
N TYR A 104 -6.23 -2.36 8.78
CA TYR A 104 -7.50 -2.56 8.09
C TYR A 104 -8.69 -2.07 8.91
N VAL A 105 -8.67 -2.27 10.21
CA VAL A 105 -9.71 -1.72 11.13
C VAL A 105 -9.71 -0.19 11.07
N ASP A 106 -8.54 0.42 11.15
CA ASP A 106 -8.39 1.88 11.17
C ASP A 106 -8.87 2.54 9.86
N ILE A 107 -8.61 1.93 8.71
CA ILE A 107 -9.13 2.44 7.44
C ILE A 107 -10.65 2.25 7.33
N CYS A 108 -11.23 1.21 7.94
CA CYS A 108 -12.68 1.11 8.03
C CYS A 108 -13.28 2.26 8.85
N ASP A 109 -12.69 2.59 10.00
CA ASP A 109 -13.11 3.71 10.84
C ASP A 109 -12.99 5.05 10.08
N TYR A 110 -11.88 5.27 9.36
CA TYR A 110 -11.69 6.43 8.50
C TYR A 110 -12.74 6.51 7.38
N ALA A 111 -13.00 5.40 6.70
CA ALA A 111 -13.97 5.31 5.61
C ALA A 111 -15.40 5.66 6.05
N VAL A 112 -15.78 5.34 7.29
CA VAL A 112 -17.09 5.73 7.85
C VAL A 112 -17.25 7.25 7.86
N GLY A 113 -16.26 7.97 8.38
CA GLY A 113 -16.26 9.45 8.35
C GLY A 113 -16.26 10.00 6.92
N LEU A 114 -15.37 9.48 6.09
CA LEU A 114 -15.22 9.88 4.70
C LEU A 114 -16.49 9.66 3.87
N SER A 115 -17.28 8.63 4.17
CA SER A 115 -18.54 8.34 3.47
C SER A 115 -19.57 9.48 3.50
N ARG A 116 -19.43 10.41 4.45
CA ARG A 116 -20.27 11.62 4.57
C ARG A 116 -19.65 12.86 3.94
N MET A 117 -18.41 12.76 3.47
CA MET A 117 -17.61 13.86 2.94
C MET A 117 -17.36 13.74 1.42
N ILE A 118 -17.61 12.57 0.85
CA ILE A 118 -17.47 12.33 -0.60
C ILE A 118 -18.44 13.22 -1.34
N GLY A 119 -17.90 14.07 -2.21
CA GLY A 119 -18.69 14.99 -3.02
C GLY A 119 -17.80 15.84 -3.93
N GLY A 120 -18.43 16.60 -4.80
CA GLY A 120 -17.75 17.55 -5.66
C GLY A 120 -18.27 18.98 -5.45
N PRO A 121 -17.52 19.99 -5.91
CA PRO A 121 -17.90 21.38 -5.78
C PRO A 121 -19.09 21.74 -6.67
N ILE A 122 -19.81 22.77 -6.24
CA ILE A 122 -20.70 23.55 -7.09
C ILE A 122 -19.89 24.74 -7.58
N LEU A 123 -19.78 24.90 -8.90
CA LEU A 123 -18.97 25.93 -9.55
C LEU A 123 -19.89 26.98 -10.21
N SER A 124 -19.42 28.23 -10.23
CA SER A 124 -20.09 29.31 -10.92
C SER A 124 -20.01 29.12 -12.43
N SER A 125 -21.11 29.39 -13.13
CA SER A 125 -21.14 29.44 -14.59
C SER A 125 -20.81 30.85 -15.10
N GLU A 126 -20.21 30.91 -16.28
CA GLU A 126 -20.04 32.17 -17.02
C GLU A 126 -21.37 32.69 -17.60
N ARG A 127 -22.43 31.86 -17.61
CA ARG A 127 -23.72 32.19 -18.15
C ARG A 127 -24.76 32.45 -17.06
N PRO A 128 -25.55 33.51 -17.16
CA PRO A 128 -26.69 33.75 -16.26
C PRO A 128 -27.69 32.58 -16.30
N GLY A 129 -28.19 32.15 -15.15
CA GLY A 129 -29.18 31.08 -15.07
C GLY A 129 -28.61 29.67 -15.24
N TYR A 130 -27.28 29.51 -15.08
CA TYR A 130 -26.59 28.21 -15.14
C TYR A 130 -25.80 27.95 -13.88
N VAL A 131 -25.61 26.65 -13.56
CA VAL A 131 -24.76 26.17 -12.51
C VAL A 131 -23.97 24.95 -13.00
N LEU A 132 -22.73 24.81 -12.56
CA LEU A 132 -21.91 23.62 -12.81
C LEU A 132 -21.79 22.81 -11.52
N ILE A 133 -21.92 21.49 -11.65
CA ILE A 133 -21.74 20.54 -10.56
C ILE A 133 -20.70 19.52 -10.99
N GLU A 134 -19.66 19.33 -10.18
CA GLU A 134 -18.79 18.15 -10.31
C GLU A 134 -19.41 16.99 -9.53
N GLN A 135 -19.77 15.94 -10.25
CA GLN A 135 -20.35 14.73 -9.68
C GLN A 135 -19.35 13.58 -9.73
N TRP A 136 -19.19 12.88 -8.61
CA TRP A 136 -18.37 11.70 -8.49
C TRP A 136 -19.23 10.45 -8.44
N ASN A 137 -18.94 9.50 -9.33
CA ASN A 137 -19.66 8.24 -9.48
C ASN A 137 -18.69 7.06 -9.32
N PRO A 138 -19.11 5.90 -8.79
CA PRO A 138 -18.27 4.72 -8.72
C PRO A 138 -17.72 4.32 -10.09
N VAL A 139 -16.51 3.77 -10.13
CA VAL A 139 -15.94 3.27 -11.38
C VAL A 139 -16.54 1.92 -11.78
N GLY A 140 -16.88 1.06 -10.81
CA GLY A 140 -17.49 -0.25 -11.09
C GLY A 140 -16.83 -1.40 -10.35
N LEU A 141 -16.12 -2.26 -11.07
CA LEU A 141 -15.36 -3.36 -10.50
C LEU A 141 -13.90 -2.95 -10.33
N VAL A 142 -13.39 -3.05 -9.10
CA VAL A 142 -12.00 -2.78 -8.72
C VAL A 142 -11.27 -4.10 -8.49
N GLY A 143 -10.28 -4.39 -9.32
CA GLY A 143 -9.32 -5.46 -9.10
C GLY A 143 -8.24 -5.02 -8.12
N ILE A 144 -7.90 -5.85 -7.14
CA ILE A 144 -6.88 -5.55 -6.12
C ILE A 144 -5.91 -6.71 -6.05
N ILE A 145 -4.66 -6.49 -6.49
CA ILE A 145 -3.59 -7.49 -6.41
C ILE A 145 -2.61 -7.06 -5.33
N THR A 146 -2.48 -7.86 -4.27
CA THR A 146 -1.63 -7.55 -3.13
C THR A 146 -0.38 -8.43 -3.08
N ALA A 147 0.71 -7.87 -2.52
CA ALA A 147 1.96 -8.58 -2.31
C ALA A 147 1.95 -9.35 -0.97
N PHE A 148 2.95 -10.22 -0.80
CA PHE A 148 3.06 -11.10 0.36
C PHE A 148 3.36 -10.38 1.67
N ASN A 149 4.03 -9.23 1.60
CA ASN A 149 4.58 -8.53 2.77
C ASN A 149 3.52 -7.73 3.57
N PHE A 150 2.40 -7.38 2.93
CA PHE A 150 1.22 -6.78 3.53
C PHE A 150 -0.05 -7.47 3.03
N PRO A 151 -0.25 -8.75 3.41
CA PRO A 151 -1.33 -9.55 2.84
C PRO A 151 -2.74 -9.11 3.26
N VAL A 152 -2.88 -8.23 4.26
CA VAL A 152 -4.18 -7.76 4.79
C VAL A 152 -4.36 -6.25 4.64
N ALA A 153 -3.40 -5.44 5.12
CA ALA A 153 -3.56 -3.99 5.22
C ALA A 153 -3.80 -3.33 3.85
N VAL A 154 -3.00 -3.67 2.83
CA VAL A 154 -3.11 -3.08 1.49
C VAL A 154 -4.46 -3.43 0.84
N TYR A 155 -4.95 -4.66 1.02
CA TYR A 155 -6.31 -4.97 0.60
C TYR A 155 -7.33 -4.11 1.35
N GLY A 156 -7.16 -3.95 2.65
CA GLY A 156 -8.03 -3.12 3.50
C GLY A 156 -8.12 -1.68 3.03
N TRP A 157 -6.98 -1.06 2.75
CA TRP A 157 -6.91 0.33 2.26
C TRP A 157 -7.70 0.51 0.96
N ASN A 158 -7.53 -0.41 0.02
CA ASN A 158 -8.26 -0.41 -1.23
C ASN A 158 -9.76 -0.74 -1.02
N ASN A 159 -10.07 -1.82 -0.29
CA ASN A 159 -11.42 -2.34 -0.16
C ASN A 159 -12.36 -1.38 0.58
N ALA A 160 -11.95 -0.87 1.76
CA ALA A 160 -12.79 0.02 2.56
C ALA A 160 -13.16 1.29 1.77
N ILE A 161 -12.19 1.91 1.10
CA ILE A 161 -12.42 3.13 0.31
C ILE A 161 -13.23 2.81 -0.96
N ALA A 162 -12.89 1.75 -1.70
CA ALA A 162 -13.65 1.35 -2.88
C ALA A 162 -15.12 1.05 -2.54
N MET A 163 -15.39 0.39 -1.41
CA MET A 163 -16.74 0.07 -0.97
C MET A 163 -17.58 1.32 -0.67
N ILE A 164 -17.06 2.29 0.11
CA ILE A 164 -17.83 3.52 0.38
C ILE A 164 -18.05 4.35 -0.89
N CYS A 165 -17.14 4.25 -1.86
CA CYS A 165 -17.30 4.85 -3.18
C CYS A 165 -18.33 4.12 -4.05
N GLY A 166 -18.84 2.96 -3.63
CA GLY A 166 -19.88 2.21 -4.34
C GLY A 166 -19.39 1.19 -5.35
N ASN A 167 -18.15 0.73 -5.22
CA ASN A 167 -17.55 -0.28 -6.09
C ASN A 167 -17.63 -1.69 -5.48
N ALA A 168 -17.64 -2.70 -6.34
CA ALA A 168 -17.31 -4.08 -5.94
C ALA A 168 -15.82 -4.33 -6.09
N CYS A 169 -15.28 -5.24 -5.29
CA CYS A 169 -13.86 -5.56 -5.26
C CYS A 169 -13.60 -7.03 -5.61
N LEU A 170 -12.61 -7.28 -6.45
CA LEU A 170 -12.06 -8.61 -6.70
C LEU A 170 -10.61 -8.63 -6.21
N TRP A 171 -10.37 -9.37 -5.14
CA TRP A 171 -9.05 -9.51 -4.54
C TRP A 171 -8.29 -10.69 -5.11
N LYS A 172 -7.02 -10.49 -5.43
CA LYS A 172 -6.03 -11.51 -5.69
C LYS A 172 -4.84 -11.32 -4.75
N GLY A 173 -4.82 -12.07 -3.65
CA GLY A 173 -3.69 -12.11 -2.74
C GLY A 173 -2.45 -12.77 -3.34
N ALA A 174 -1.30 -12.60 -2.70
CA ALA A 174 -0.10 -13.33 -3.07
C ALA A 174 -0.31 -14.84 -2.83
N PRO A 175 0.18 -15.71 -3.72
CA PRO A 175 -0.01 -17.16 -3.59
C PRO A 175 0.54 -17.73 -2.28
N THR A 176 1.61 -17.15 -1.75
CA THR A 176 2.29 -17.59 -0.53
C THR A 176 1.59 -17.18 0.77
N THR A 177 0.61 -16.28 0.71
CA THR A 177 -0.20 -15.80 1.84
C THR A 177 -1.70 -15.96 1.57
N SER A 178 -2.07 -17.07 0.91
CA SER A 178 -3.45 -17.30 0.48
C SER A 178 -4.38 -17.66 1.64
N LEU A 179 -3.89 -18.27 2.72
CA LEU A 179 -4.72 -18.69 3.83
C LEU A 179 -5.30 -17.48 4.57
N ILE A 180 -4.49 -16.46 4.85
CA ILE A 180 -4.98 -15.24 5.47
C ILE A 180 -5.96 -14.48 4.54
N SER A 181 -5.72 -14.50 3.22
CA SER A 181 -6.67 -13.89 2.27
C SER A 181 -8.04 -14.56 2.32
N VAL A 182 -8.08 -15.90 2.39
CA VAL A 182 -9.32 -16.67 2.58
C VAL A 182 -9.99 -16.35 3.91
N ALA A 183 -9.22 -16.29 5.01
CA ALA A 183 -9.74 -16.02 6.34
C ALA A 183 -10.40 -14.63 6.42
N VAL A 184 -9.71 -13.59 5.94
CA VAL A 184 -10.22 -12.21 5.91
C VAL A 184 -11.47 -12.12 5.02
N THR A 185 -11.45 -12.71 3.82
CA THR A 185 -12.61 -12.69 2.92
C THR A 185 -13.83 -13.34 3.56
N LYS A 186 -13.67 -14.44 4.28
CA LYS A 186 -14.81 -15.08 4.99
C LYS A 186 -15.43 -14.17 6.05
N VAL A 187 -14.63 -13.39 6.78
CA VAL A 187 -15.13 -12.41 7.74
C VAL A 187 -15.94 -11.33 7.03
N ILE A 188 -15.40 -10.77 5.95
CA ILE A 188 -16.04 -9.69 5.20
C ILE A 188 -17.35 -10.16 4.55
N VAL A 189 -17.30 -11.28 3.85
CA VAL A 189 -18.48 -11.83 3.14
C VAL A 189 -19.61 -12.12 4.12
N LYS A 190 -19.31 -12.67 5.31
CA LYS A 190 -20.32 -12.88 6.33
C LYS A 190 -21.02 -11.57 6.73
N VAL A 191 -20.28 -10.49 6.95
CA VAL A 191 -20.88 -9.19 7.28
C VAL A 191 -21.75 -8.67 6.13
N VAL A 192 -21.27 -8.79 4.88
CA VAL A 192 -22.02 -8.37 3.69
C VAL A 192 -23.35 -9.15 3.58
N GLU A 193 -23.30 -10.48 3.76
CA GLU A 193 -24.49 -11.35 3.68
C GLU A 193 -25.46 -11.15 4.87
N ASP A 194 -24.96 -10.86 6.07
CA ASP A 194 -25.78 -10.51 7.24
C ASP A 194 -26.58 -9.22 6.99
N ASN A 195 -26.05 -8.31 6.16
CA ASN A 195 -26.75 -7.12 5.69
C ASN A 195 -27.68 -7.38 4.48
N LYS A 196 -27.93 -8.63 4.11
CA LYS A 196 -28.75 -9.06 2.96
C LYS A 196 -28.23 -8.57 1.60
N LEU A 197 -26.92 -8.43 1.51
CA LEU A 197 -26.22 -8.03 0.30
C LEU A 197 -25.49 -9.23 -0.32
N PRO A 198 -25.24 -9.22 -1.64
CA PRO A 198 -24.49 -10.29 -2.29
C PRO A 198 -23.04 -10.33 -1.78
N GLY A 199 -22.58 -11.46 -1.29
CA GLY A 199 -21.18 -11.65 -0.84
C GLY A 199 -20.15 -11.34 -1.94
N ALA A 200 -20.54 -11.46 -3.21
CA ALA A 200 -19.72 -11.14 -4.37
C ALA A 200 -19.35 -9.65 -4.54
N ILE A 201 -19.85 -8.73 -3.68
CA ILE A 201 -19.34 -7.36 -3.56
C ILE A 201 -17.85 -7.40 -3.16
N CYS A 202 -17.43 -8.38 -2.36
CA CYS A 202 -16.05 -8.62 -1.95
C CYS A 202 -15.64 -10.03 -2.35
N SER A 203 -15.16 -10.20 -3.58
CA SER A 203 -14.76 -11.48 -4.15
C SER A 203 -13.27 -11.75 -3.96
N LEU A 204 -12.88 -13.02 -3.92
CA LEU A 204 -11.48 -13.47 -3.81
C LEU A 204 -11.16 -14.47 -4.91
N THR A 205 -9.98 -14.36 -5.51
CA THR A 205 -9.38 -15.40 -6.34
C THR A 205 -7.99 -15.79 -5.79
N CYS A 206 -7.85 -17.04 -5.33
CA CYS A 206 -6.57 -17.61 -4.93
C CYS A 206 -5.93 -18.28 -6.13
N SER A 207 -4.93 -17.64 -6.76
CA SER A 207 -4.40 -18.08 -8.04
C SER A 207 -2.96 -17.60 -8.28
N GLY A 208 -2.35 -18.08 -9.35
CA GLY A 208 -1.00 -17.73 -9.79
C GLY A 208 -0.94 -16.41 -10.58
N ALA A 209 0.17 -16.23 -11.31
CA ALA A 209 0.41 -15.04 -12.12
C ALA A 209 -0.50 -14.95 -13.36
N ASP A 210 -0.95 -16.08 -13.86
CA ASP A 210 -1.87 -16.20 -15.00
C ASP A 210 -3.18 -15.43 -14.79
N THR A 211 -3.80 -15.59 -13.63
CA THR A 211 -5.01 -14.83 -13.27
C THR A 211 -4.71 -13.34 -13.05
N GLY A 212 -3.54 -13.00 -12.50
CA GLY A 212 -3.12 -11.59 -12.41
C GLY A 212 -2.99 -10.93 -13.78
N THR A 213 -2.44 -11.66 -14.75
CA THR A 213 -2.36 -11.21 -16.14
C THR A 213 -3.75 -11.11 -16.78
N ALA A 214 -4.64 -12.07 -16.49
CA ALA A 214 -6.03 -12.02 -16.96
C ALA A 214 -6.76 -10.81 -16.39
N MET A 215 -6.60 -10.50 -15.09
CA MET A 215 -7.17 -9.29 -14.48
C MET A 215 -6.68 -8.01 -15.16
N ALA A 216 -5.39 -7.95 -15.53
CA ALA A 216 -4.84 -6.77 -16.20
C ALA A 216 -5.37 -6.57 -17.63
N LYS A 217 -5.75 -7.66 -18.33
CA LYS A 217 -6.33 -7.65 -19.67
C LYS A 217 -7.84 -7.47 -19.70
N ASP A 218 -8.49 -7.63 -18.56
CA ASP A 218 -9.96 -7.71 -18.52
C ASP A 218 -10.56 -6.30 -18.51
N GLU A 219 -11.18 -5.92 -19.62
CA GLU A 219 -11.86 -4.62 -19.77
C GLU A 219 -13.01 -4.41 -18.78
N ARG A 220 -13.46 -5.47 -18.12
CA ARG A 220 -14.46 -5.42 -17.07
C ARG A 220 -13.90 -4.91 -15.74
N MET A 221 -12.57 -4.89 -15.57
CA MET A 221 -11.86 -4.25 -14.46
C MET A 221 -11.76 -2.74 -14.74
N ASN A 222 -12.52 -1.95 -14.02
CA ASN A 222 -12.57 -0.50 -14.24
C ASN A 222 -11.40 0.24 -13.58
N LEU A 223 -10.79 -0.37 -12.56
CA LEU A 223 -9.54 0.03 -11.91
C LEU A 223 -8.81 -1.24 -11.45
N LEU A 224 -7.51 -1.31 -11.69
CA LEU A 224 -6.64 -2.35 -11.16
C LEU A 224 -5.59 -1.74 -10.23
N SER A 225 -5.72 -1.97 -8.91
CA SER A 225 -4.65 -1.71 -7.95
C SER A 225 -3.70 -2.90 -7.94
N PHE A 226 -2.41 -2.61 -8.06
CA PHE A 226 -1.34 -3.59 -8.03
C PHE A 226 -0.23 -3.16 -7.08
N THR A 227 0.05 -4.01 -6.09
CA THR A 227 1.20 -3.87 -5.18
C THR A 227 2.18 -5.02 -5.44
N GLY A 228 3.44 -4.68 -5.72
CA GLY A 228 4.45 -5.69 -6.03
C GLY A 228 5.76 -5.12 -6.57
N SER A 229 6.53 -5.94 -7.30
CA SER A 229 7.80 -5.48 -7.87
C SER A 229 7.59 -4.49 -9.02
N THR A 230 8.53 -3.55 -9.17
CA THR A 230 8.54 -2.56 -10.25
C THR A 230 8.45 -3.22 -11.64
N GLN A 231 9.14 -4.34 -11.85
CA GLN A 231 9.13 -5.04 -13.14
C GLN A 231 7.74 -5.57 -13.49
N VAL A 232 7.06 -6.23 -12.53
CA VAL A 232 5.71 -6.77 -12.75
C VAL A 232 4.68 -5.64 -12.85
N GLY A 233 4.79 -4.61 -12.00
CA GLY A 233 3.91 -3.44 -12.04
C GLY A 233 3.93 -2.71 -13.38
N LYS A 234 5.12 -2.58 -13.98
CA LYS A 234 5.26 -2.03 -15.34
C LYS A 234 4.49 -2.87 -16.37
N GLN A 235 4.56 -4.20 -16.31
CA GLN A 235 3.81 -5.08 -17.22
C GLN A 235 2.29 -4.93 -17.00
N VAL A 236 1.86 -4.89 -15.74
CA VAL A 236 0.44 -4.69 -15.38
C VAL A 236 -0.07 -3.37 -15.94
N ALA A 237 0.68 -2.28 -15.78
CA ALA A 237 0.31 -0.96 -16.29
C ALA A 237 0.18 -0.94 -17.81
N LEU A 238 1.18 -1.47 -18.52
CA LEU A 238 1.17 -1.52 -19.99
C LEU A 238 -0.02 -2.36 -20.48
N THR A 239 -0.25 -3.51 -19.86
CA THR A 239 -1.36 -4.40 -20.26
C THR A 239 -2.72 -3.77 -19.99
N ALA A 240 -2.92 -3.14 -18.83
CA ALA A 240 -4.18 -2.43 -18.55
C ALA A 240 -4.40 -1.25 -19.51
N GLN A 241 -3.33 -0.55 -19.88
CA GLN A 241 -3.41 0.60 -20.77
C GLN A 241 -3.72 0.21 -22.24
N GLU A 242 -3.46 -1.03 -22.67
CA GLU A 242 -3.85 -1.54 -24.00
C GLU A 242 -5.38 -1.39 -24.24
N SER A 243 -6.17 -1.47 -23.19
CA SER A 243 -7.64 -1.29 -23.20
C SER A 243 -8.12 0.03 -22.56
N PHE A 244 -7.22 1.02 -22.38
CA PHE A 244 -7.49 2.27 -21.66
C PHE A 244 -7.93 2.06 -20.20
N GLY A 245 -7.60 0.91 -19.59
CA GLY A 245 -7.88 0.58 -18.20
C GLY A 245 -7.09 1.48 -17.26
N ARG A 246 -7.64 1.73 -16.08
CA ARG A 246 -6.96 2.47 -15.03
C ARG A 246 -6.13 1.54 -14.17
N SER A 247 -4.91 1.94 -13.84
CA SER A 247 -4.08 1.25 -12.86
C SER A 247 -3.65 2.19 -11.73
N LEU A 248 -3.61 1.65 -10.51
CA LEU A 248 -3.00 2.25 -9.34
C LEU A 248 -1.85 1.34 -8.94
N LEU A 249 -0.63 1.88 -8.86
CA LEU A 249 0.58 1.08 -8.73
C LEU A 249 1.35 1.49 -7.49
N GLU A 250 1.53 0.51 -6.58
CA GLU A 250 2.37 0.64 -5.38
C GLU A 250 3.51 -0.39 -5.48
N LEU A 251 4.67 0.09 -5.95
CA LEU A 251 5.79 -0.77 -6.31
C LEU A 251 6.95 -0.64 -5.32
N GLY A 252 8.15 -1.00 -5.75
CA GLY A 252 9.34 -0.95 -4.94
C GLY A 252 9.75 0.45 -4.49
N GLY A 253 10.58 0.49 -3.46
CA GLY A 253 11.22 1.70 -2.92
C GLY A 253 12.69 1.45 -2.61
N ASN A 254 13.52 2.46 -2.80
CA ASN A 254 14.95 2.41 -2.44
C ASN A 254 15.29 3.59 -1.53
N ASN A 255 14.69 3.59 -0.37
CA ASN A 255 14.41 4.74 0.47
C ASN A 255 15.63 5.19 1.30
N ALA A 256 15.76 6.50 1.51
CA ALA A 256 16.86 7.10 2.22
C ALA A 256 16.46 7.79 3.53
N ILE A 257 17.32 7.66 4.54
CA ILE A 257 17.39 8.54 5.71
C ILE A 257 18.62 9.44 5.52
N ILE A 258 18.44 10.75 5.68
CA ILE A 258 19.52 11.74 5.69
C ILE A 258 19.61 12.34 7.09
N ALA A 259 20.77 12.24 7.76
CA ALA A 259 20.99 12.84 9.07
C ALA A 259 22.11 13.88 9.00
N PHE A 260 21.76 15.11 9.33
CA PHE A 260 22.65 16.27 9.32
C PHE A 260 23.42 16.41 10.64
N GLU A 261 24.41 17.27 10.68
CA GLU A 261 25.28 17.56 11.80
C GLU A 261 24.56 18.01 13.09
N ASP A 262 23.40 18.65 12.91
CA ASP A 262 22.55 19.17 13.98
C ASP A 262 21.47 18.19 14.44
N SER A 263 21.47 16.96 13.88
CA SER A 263 20.50 15.92 14.19
C SER A 263 20.58 15.45 15.64
N GLY A 264 19.41 15.23 16.25
CA GLY A 264 19.33 14.54 17.54
C GLY A 264 19.59 13.05 17.39
N LEU A 265 20.78 12.56 17.79
CA LEU A 265 21.13 11.14 17.63
C LEU A 265 20.19 10.18 18.40
N SER A 266 19.52 10.67 19.45
CA SER A 266 18.46 9.94 20.16
C SER A 266 17.22 9.66 19.30
N LEU A 267 17.01 10.42 18.24
CA LEU A 267 15.96 10.18 17.23
C LEU A 267 16.51 9.38 16.03
N VAL A 268 17.72 9.71 15.57
CA VAL A 268 18.33 9.08 14.38
C VAL A 268 18.53 7.58 14.58
N ILE A 269 19.12 7.17 15.70
CA ILE A 269 19.48 5.76 15.94
C ILE A 269 18.24 4.85 15.96
N PRO A 270 17.21 5.08 16.80
CA PRO A 270 16.03 4.22 16.83
C PRO A 270 15.23 4.29 15.50
N SER A 271 15.21 5.43 14.83
CA SER A 271 14.53 5.59 13.55
C SER A 271 15.22 4.80 12.44
N ALA A 272 16.54 4.89 12.32
CA ALA A 272 17.30 4.13 11.34
C ALA A 272 17.22 2.62 11.61
N LEU A 273 17.29 2.21 12.89
CA LEU A 273 17.12 0.84 13.30
C LEU A 273 15.73 0.31 12.88
N PHE A 274 14.66 0.97 13.30
CA PHE A 274 13.29 0.55 12.98
C PHE A 274 13.02 0.51 11.47
N ALA A 275 13.49 1.52 10.73
CA ALA A 275 13.27 1.60 9.29
C ALA A 275 14.06 0.56 8.48
N ALA A 276 15.26 0.18 8.94
CA ALA A 276 16.10 -0.79 8.24
C ALA A 276 15.77 -2.25 8.58
N VAL A 277 15.32 -2.51 9.82
CA VAL A 277 15.20 -3.86 10.39
C VAL A 277 13.77 -4.38 10.39
N GLY A 278 12.79 -3.51 10.58
CA GLY A 278 11.38 -3.92 10.68
C GLY A 278 10.96 -4.85 9.54
N ARG A 279 10.21 -5.92 9.88
CA ARG A 279 9.77 -6.98 8.96
C ARG A 279 10.91 -7.63 8.16
N ALA A 280 12.08 -7.76 8.75
CA ALA A 280 13.27 -8.28 8.08
C ALA A 280 13.65 -7.49 6.81
N GLY A 281 13.46 -6.15 6.82
CA GLY A 281 13.70 -5.32 5.63
C GLY A 281 12.73 -5.54 4.47
N GLN A 282 11.59 -6.21 4.70
CA GLN A 282 10.62 -6.56 3.66
C GLN A 282 9.41 -5.60 3.62
N ARG A 283 9.70 -4.30 3.76
CA ARG A 283 8.74 -3.21 3.47
C ARG A 283 9.18 -2.47 2.21
N CYS A 284 8.23 -2.03 1.40
CA CYS A 284 8.52 -1.11 0.29
C CYS A 284 9.14 0.20 0.81
N THR A 285 8.81 0.61 2.04
CA THR A 285 9.35 1.79 2.74
C THR A 285 10.59 1.48 3.60
N THR A 286 11.21 0.30 3.52
CA THR A 286 12.43 0.01 4.28
C THR A 286 13.56 0.99 3.92
N ALA A 287 14.27 1.50 4.93
CA ALA A 287 15.49 2.28 4.71
C ALA A 287 16.58 1.38 4.10
N ARG A 288 17.00 1.69 2.90
CA ARG A 288 18.13 1.04 2.20
C ARG A 288 19.37 1.88 2.31
N HIS A 289 19.22 3.21 2.30
CA HIS A 289 20.30 4.18 2.37
C HIS A 289 20.22 4.97 3.68
N LEU A 290 21.38 5.16 4.30
CA LEU A 290 21.57 6.05 5.43
C LEU A 290 22.72 7.02 5.08
N PHE A 291 22.37 8.23 4.69
CA PHE A 291 23.30 9.30 4.45
C PHE A 291 23.56 10.06 5.75
N LEU A 292 24.81 10.11 6.17
CA LEU A 292 25.23 10.75 7.41
C LEU A 292 26.21 11.89 7.11
N HIS A 293 25.96 13.06 7.69
CA HIS A 293 26.95 14.13 7.64
C HIS A 293 28.28 13.62 8.21
N GLU A 294 29.41 13.99 7.59
CA GLU A 294 30.72 13.43 7.93
C GLU A 294 31.10 13.56 9.41
N SER A 295 30.63 14.61 10.09
CA SER A 295 30.92 14.86 11.50
C SER A 295 30.24 13.90 12.48
N ILE A 296 29.14 13.23 12.08
CA ILE A 296 28.39 12.29 12.94
C ILE A 296 28.47 10.85 12.45
N HIS A 297 28.99 10.61 11.26
CA HIS A 297 29.00 9.29 10.61
C HIS A 297 29.56 8.18 11.50
N ASP A 298 30.80 8.33 11.97
CA ASP A 298 31.48 7.25 12.69
C ASP A 298 30.79 6.96 14.04
N GLU A 299 30.28 8.00 14.70
CA GLU A 299 29.51 7.84 15.94
C GLU A 299 28.19 7.09 15.68
N VAL A 300 27.44 7.47 14.65
CA VAL A 300 26.15 6.83 14.31
C VAL A 300 26.37 5.37 13.92
N VAL A 301 27.34 5.06 13.05
CA VAL A 301 27.67 3.68 12.66
C VAL A 301 28.01 2.82 13.88
N ASN A 302 28.86 3.34 14.81
CA ASN A 302 29.23 2.62 16.02
C ASN A 302 28.02 2.38 16.95
N ARG A 303 27.13 3.36 17.09
CA ARG A 303 25.90 3.21 17.89
C ARG A 303 24.93 2.22 17.24
N LEU A 304 24.74 2.26 15.92
CA LEU A 304 23.90 1.29 15.19
C LEU A 304 24.42 -0.14 15.35
N LYS A 305 25.74 -0.35 15.21
CA LYS A 305 26.33 -1.69 15.45
C LYS A 305 26.00 -2.22 16.85
N LYS A 306 26.11 -1.37 17.88
CA LYS A 306 25.76 -1.75 19.26
C LYS A 306 24.27 -2.05 19.41
N ALA A 307 23.40 -1.29 18.73
CA ALA A 307 21.96 -1.52 18.74
C ALA A 307 21.59 -2.84 18.02
N TYR A 308 22.21 -3.14 16.89
CA TYR A 308 21.99 -4.36 16.12
C TYR A 308 22.31 -5.64 16.92
N VAL A 309 23.37 -5.61 17.73
CA VAL A 309 23.74 -6.72 18.63
C VAL A 309 22.63 -7.05 19.65
N GLN A 310 21.79 -6.08 20.00
CA GLN A 310 20.72 -6.25 20.99
C GLN A 310 19.41 -6.77 20.38
N ILE A 311 19.31 -6.86 19.05
CA ILE A 311 18.13 -7.34 18.38
C ILE A 311 18.03 -8.86 18.50
N HIS A 312 17.02 -9.33 19.19
CA HIS A 312 16.71 -10.74 19.26
C HIS A 312 16.03 -11.21 17.97
N VAL A 313 16.71 -12.11 17.27
CA VAL A 313 16.23 -12.78 16.07
C VAL A 313 15.70 -14.16 16.45
N GLY A 314 14.51 -14.51 15.97
CA GLY A 314 13.96 -15.82 16.30
C GLY A 314 12.52 -16.02 15.88
N ASN A 315 11.85 -16.93 16.59
CA ASN A 315 10.47 -17.31 16.30
C ASN A 315 9.52 -16.09 16.43
N PRO A 316 8.74 -15.79 15.39
CA PRO A 316 7.83 -14.63 15.36
C PRO A 316 6.81 -14.54 16.50
N TRP A 317 6.50 -15.64 17.17
CA TRP A 317 5.55 -15.68 18.30
C TRP A 317 6.18 -15.41 19.67
N ASP A 318 7.51 -15.40 19.77
CA ASP A 318 8.19 -15.14 21.03
C ASP A 318 8.18 -13.63 21.32
N SER A 319 7.71 -13.25 22.50
CA SER A 319 7.45 -11.84 22.87
C SER A 319 8.72 -10.97 22.95
N ASN A 320 9.89 -11.58 23.11
CA ASN A 320 11.18 -10.91 23.15
C ASN A 320 11.88 -10.83 21.78
N VAL A 321 11.29 -11.43 20.74
CA VAL A 321 11.81 -11.40 19.38
C VAL A 321 11.36 -10.12 18.68
N LEU A 322 12.31 -9.40 18.10
CA LEU A 322 12.10 -8.15 17.38
C LEU A 322 12.33 -8.29 15.86
N TYR A 323 12.77 -9.46 15.42
CA TYR A 323 13.14 -9.72 14.04
C TYR A 323 12.85 -11.17 13.66
N GLY A 324 12.01 -11.37 12.65
CA GLY A 324 11.62 -12.68 12.12
C GLY A 324 12.40 -13.08 10.87
N PRO A 325 12.01 -14.18 10.20
CA PRO A 325 12.69 -14.68 8.99
C PRO A 325 12.34 -13.86 7.74
N LEU A 326 13.14 -14.04 6.70
CA LEU A 326 12.75 -13.71 5.33
C LEU A 326 11.62 -14.65 4.86
N HIS A 327 10.77 -14.15 3.98
CA HIS A 327 9.56 -14.86 3.56
C HIS A 327 9.84 -16.19 2.85
N THR A 328 10.89 -16.26 2.01
CA THR A 328 11.20 -17.45 1.20
C THR A 328 12.69 -17.76 1.16
N LYS A 329 13.03 -19.01 0.81
CA LYS A 329 14.42 -19.41 0.52
C LYS A 329 15.03 -18.60 -0.64
N GLN A 330 14.21 -18.19 -1.62
CA GLN A 330 14.67 -17.33 -2.71
C GLN A 330 15.10 -15.95 -2.17
N ALA A 331 14.38 -15.38 -1.21
CA ALA A 331 14.75 -14.13 -0.57
C ALA A 331 16.09 -14.24 0.18
N VAL A 332 16.39 -15.38 0.80
CA VAL A 332 17.69 -15.67 1.40
C VAL A 332 18.80 -15.69 0.34
N SER A 333 18.55 -16.32 -0.81
CA SER A 333 19.52 -16.33 -1.93
C SER A 333 19.78 -14.93 -2.49
N MET A 334 18.72 -14.11 -2.62
CA MET A 334 18.82 -12.71 -3.06
C MET A 334 19.63 -11.87 -2.04
N PHE A 335 19.39 -12.07 -0.74
CA PHE A 335 20.16 -11.42 0.32
C PHE A 335 21.66 -11.73 0.19
N LEU A 336 22.03 -13.01 0.07
CA LEU A 336 23.43 -13.42 -0.08
C LEU A 336 24.06 -12.84 -1.35
N GLY A 337 23.33 -12.87 -2.48
CA GLY A 337 23.79 -12.29 -3.72
C GLY A 337 24.07 -10.79 -3.61
N ALA A 338 23.21 -10.05 -2.93
CA ALA A 338 23.38 -8.61 -2.71
C ALA A 338 24.59 -8.30 -1.79
N VAL A 339 24.80 -9.09 -0.74
CA VAL A 339 25.98 -8.94 0.13
C VAL A 339 27.28 -9.19 -0.64
N GLU A 340 27.34 -10.21 -1.48
CA GLU A 340 28.52 -10.51 -2.28
C GLU A 340 28.77 -9.44 -3.37
N GLU A 341 27.70 -8.93 -4.01
CA GLU A 341 27.84 -7.87 -4.99
C GLU A 341 28.31 -6.57 -4.34
N ALA A 342 27.78 -6.22 -3.16
CA ALA A 342 28.25 -5.07 -2.40
C ALA A 342 29.76 -5.15 -2.08
N LYS A 343 30.28 -6.34 -1.72
CA LYS A 343 31.73 -6.56 -1.50
C LYS A 343 32.54 -6.39 -2.79
N LYS A 344 32.05 -6.92 -3.92
CA LYS A 344 32.73 -6.79 -5.22
C LYS A 344 32.82 -5.33 -5.70
N GLU A 345 31.78 -4.52 -5.42
CA GLU A 345 31.74 -3.11 -5.73
C GLU A 345 32.54 -2.24 -4.72
N GLY A 346 33.27 -2.86 -3.78
CA GLY A 346 34.16 -2.18 -2.82
C GLY A 346 33.57 -1.93 -1.44
N GLY A 347 32.36 -2.38 -1.19
CA GLY A 347 31.69 -2.25 0.11
C GLY A 347 32.32 -3.11 1.19
N THR A 348 32.31 -2.60 2.41
CA THR A 348 32.76 -3.29 3.62
C THR A 348 31.56 -3.66 4.48
N VAL A 349 31.33 -4.95 4.68
CA VAL A 349 30.31 -5.43 5.64
C VAL A 349 30.85 -5.23 7.04
N VAL A 350 30.33 -4.25 7.78
CA VAL A 350 30.77 -3.90 9.13
C VAL A 350 29.95 -4.58 10.22
N TYR A 351 28.82 -5.20 9.85
CA TYR A 351 27.98 -6.04 10.70
C TYR A 351 27.16 -7.02 9.84
N GLY A 352 26.99 -8.26 10.30
CA GLY A 352 26.13 -9.26 9.68
C GLY A 352 26.63 -9.84 8.37
N GLY A 353 25.73 -10.05 7.44
CA GLY A 353 26.00 -10.53 6.08
C GLY A 353 25.96 -12.04 5.90
N LYS A 354 25.41 -12.80 6.86
CA LYS A 354 25.37 -14.26 6.85
C LYS A 354 23.95 -14.80 7.01
N VAL A 355 23.75 -16.03 6.59
CA VAL A 355 22.59 -16.84 6.96
C VAL A 355 22.81 -17.40 8.35
N MET A 356 21.77 -17.43 9.16
CA MET A 356 21.84 -18.00 10.51
C MET A 356 21.71 -19.54 10.43
N ASP A 357 22.48 -20.24 11.25
CA ASP A 357 22.42 -21.70 11.36
C ASP A 357 21.25 -22.15 12.25
N CYS A 358 20.05 -22.02 11.72
CA CYS A 358 18.81 -22.44 12.39
C CYS A 358 17.75 -22.81 11.36
N PRO A 359 16.69 -23.58 11.73
CA PRO A 359 15.56 -23.83 10.84
C PRO A 359 14.88 -22.51 10.41
N GLY A 360 14.40 -22.47 9.16
CA GLY A 360 13.73 -21.29 8.62
C GLY A 360 14.63 -20.42 7.73
N ASN A 361 14.12 -19.22 7.41
CA ASN A 361 14.76 -18.33 6.43
C ASN A 361 15.45 -17.14 7.13
N TYR A 362 16.21 -17.40 8.16
CA TYR A 362 16.83 -16.35 8.97
C TYR A 362 18.16 -15.89 8.40
N VAL A 363 18.34 -14.57 8.33
CA VAL A 363 19.60 -13.94 7.95
C VAL A 363 20.00 -12.90 9.00
N GLU A 364 21.28 -12.58 9.08
CA GLU A 364 21.75 -11.52 9.97
C GLU A 364 21.36 -10.14 9.42
N LEU A 365 21.00 -9.24 10.31
CA LEU A 365 20.91 -7.81 10.01
C LEU A 365 22.25 -7.33 9.48
N THR A 366 22.26 -6.55 8.41
CA THR A 366 23.50 -6.24 7.71
C THR A 366 23.69 -4.74 7.54
N ILE A 367 24.91 -4.27 7.87
CA ILE A 367 25.36 -2.90 7.63
C ILE A 367 26.57 -2.96 6.70
N VAL A 368 26.51 -2.21 5.60
CA VAL A 368 27.59 -2.06 4.62
C VAL A 368 28.01 -0.60 4.55
N THR A 369 29.30 -0.34 4.58
CA THR A 369 29.93 0.98 4.43
C THR A 369 30.93 0.97 3.28
N GLY A 370 31.41 2.14 2.88
CA GLY A 370 32.52 2.27 1.91
C GLY A 370 32.14 2.11 0.45
N LEU A 371 30.85 1.92 0.14
CA LEU A 371 30.36 2.00 -1.24
C LEU A 371 30.29 3.45 -1.72
N ASP A 372 30.50 3.63 -3.01
CA ASP A 372 30.10 4.86 -3.71
C ASP A 372 28.58 4.89 -3.86
N HIS A 373 27.96 6.09 -3.77
CA HIS A 373 26.52 6.23 -3.97
C HIS A 373 26.07 5.81 -5.38
N ASN A 374 26.94 5.86 -6.38
CA ASN A 374 26.70 5.41 -7.76
C ASN A 374 26.86 3.90 -7.97
N ALA A 375 27.25 3.14 -6.96
CA ALA A 375 27.44 1.69 -7.09
C ALA A 375 26.13 1.02 -7.54
N SER A 376 26.20 0.05 -8.47
CA SER A 376 25.04 -0.57 -9.06
C SER A 376 24.13 -1.25 -8.04
N ILE A 377 24.73 -1.89 -7.05
CA ILE A 377 24.00 -2.56 -5.96
C ILE A 377 23.22 -1.56 -5.10
N VAL A 378 23.73 -0.32 -4.94
CA VAL A 378 23.04 0.75 -4.19
C VAL A 378 21.74 1.16 -4.88
N HIS A 379 21.71 1.17 -6.23
CA HIS A 379 20.52 1.48 -7.01
C HIS A 379 19.57 0.30 -7.19
N THR A 380 19.92 -0.88 -6.67
CA THR A 380 19.11 -2.10 -6.76
C THR A 380 18.35 -2.31 -5.47
N GLU A 381 17.01 -2.36 -5.53
CA GLU A 381 16.21 -2.71 -4.37
C GLU A 381 16.45 -4.17 -3.98
N THR A 382 17.13 -4.41 -2.85
CA THR A 382 17.20 -5.72 -2.22
C THR A 382 16.18 -5.78 -1.10
N PHE A 383 15.15 -6.60 -1.27
CA PHE A 383 14.04 -6.70 -0.32
C PHE A 383 14.41 -7.56 0.90
N ALA A 384 15.47 -7.13 1.60
CA ALA A 384 16.12 -7.83 2.71
C ALA A 384 16.78 -6.81 3.68
N PRO A 385 17.22 -7.21 4.88
CA PRO A 385 17.71 -6.29 5.91
C PRO A 385 19.17 -5.86 5.69
N ILE A 386 19.42 -5.15 4.60
CA ILE A 386 20.72 -4.57 4.26
C ILE A 386 20.60 -3.06 4.26
N LEU A 387 21.45 -2.40 5.06
CA LEU A 387 21.55 -0.95 5.16
C LEU A 387 22.90 -0.49 4.61
N TYR A 388 22.89 0.30 3.55
CA TYR A 388 24.06 0.97 2.99
C TYR A 388 24.26 2.33 3.66
N VAL A 389 25.43 2.60 4.18
CA VAL A 389 25.74 3.84 4.93
C VAL A 389 26.79 4.65 4.21
N PHE A 390 26.51 5.94 4.01
CA PHE A 390 27.31 6.88 3.25
C PHE A 390 27.68 8.11 4.08
N LYS A 391 28.80 8.75 3.73
CA LYS A 391 29.19 10.05 4.24
C LYS A 391 28.83 11.14 3.23
N PHE A 392 28.34 12.28 3.70
CA PHE A 392 28.18 13.48 2.88
C PHE A 392 28.69 14.74 3.61
N LYS A 393 28.93 15.80 2.86
CA LYS A 393 29.31 17.13 3.36
C LYS A 393 28.33 18.20 2.95
N ASN A 394 27.82 18.12 1.75
CA ASN A 394 27.05 19.17 1.10
C ASN A 394 25.57 18.79 1.05
N GLU A 395 24.72 19.74 1.41
CA GLU A 395 23.28 19.55 1.41
C GLU A 395 22.69 19.33 0.01
N ASP A 396 23.14 20.13 -0.98
CA ASP A 396 22.65 19.99 -2.37
C ASP A 396 23.05 18.63 -2.96
N GLU A 397 24.24 18.14 -2.62
CA GLU A 397 24.76 16.84 -3.03
C GLU A 397 23.90 15.70 -2.48
N VAL A 398 23.63 15.67 -1.17
CA VAL A 398 22.87 14.58 -0.56
C VAL A 398 21.39 14.59 -0.97
N PHE A 399 20.82 15.76 -1.28
CA PHE A 399 19.46 15.83 -1.85
C PHE A 399 19.43 15.26 -3.26
N ALA A 400 20.47 15.51 -4.06
CA ALA A 400 20.61 14.91 -5.38
C ALA A 400 20.75 13.37 -5.28
N TRP A 401 21.56 12.86 -4.35
CA TRP A 401 21.71 11.42 -4.12
C TRP A 401 20.41 10.72 -3.68
N ASN A 402 19.59 11.40 -2.86
CA ASN A 402 18.26 10.87 -2.56
C ASN A 402 17.39 10.70 -3.81
N ASN A 403 17.48 11.65 -4.75
CA ASN A 403 16.61 11.70 -5.92
C ASN A 403 17.15 10.92 -7.13
N GLU A 404 18.41 10.47 -7.12
CA GLU A 404 19.05 9.76 -8.26
C GLU A 404 18.53 8.33 -8.45
N VAL A 405 17.98 7.69 -7.39
CA VAL A 405 17.38 6.37 -7.50
C VAL A 405 16.12 6.42 -8.35
N LYS A 406 15.83 5.32 -9.05
CA LYS A 406 14.67 5.23 -9.95
C LYS A 406 13.33 5.26 -9.24
N GLN A 407 13.28 4.83 -7.99
CA GLN A 407 12.10 4.82 -7.14
C GLN A 407 11.92 6.18 -6.45
N GLY A 408 10.69 6.44 -5.99
CA GLY A 408 10.35 7.65 -5.24
C GLY A 408 9.21 7.40 -4.25
N LEU A 409 9.35 6.37 -3.39
CA LEU A 409 8.29 6.02 -2.45
C LEU A 409 8.36 6.88 -1.18
N SER A 410 9.45 6.76 -0.42
CA SER A 410 9.57 7.44 0.87
C SER A 410 10.99 7.86 1.19
N SER A 411 11.11 8.93 1.97
CA SER A 411 12.39 9.47 2.42
C SER A 411 12.22 10.25 3.72
N SER A 412 13.31 10.44 4.46
CA SER A 412 13.30 11.22 5.70
C SER A 412 14.57 12.00 5.91
N ILE A 413 14.45 13.22 6.47
CA ILE A 413 15.60 13.98 6.98
C ILE A 413 15.53 14.14 8.50
N PHE A 414 16.71 14.24 9.11
CA PHE A 414 16.89 14.58 10.51
C PHE A 414 17.72 15.86 10.62
N THR A 415 17.13 16.93 11.13
CA THR A 415 17.73 18.26 11.28
C THR A 415 16.89 19.12 12.22
N LYS A 416 17.48 20.16 12.80
CA LYS A 416 16.81 21.22 13.54
C LYS A 416 16.68 22.51 12.71
N ASP A 417 17.28 22.58 11.55
CA ASP A 417 17.25 23.75 10.66
C ASP A 417 15.92 23.85 9.90
N PHE A 418 15.11 24.84 10.20
CA PHE A 418 13.83 25.11 9.55
C PHE A 418 13.99 25.41 8.05
N GLY A 419 15.03 26.11 7.64
CA GLY A 419 15.30 26.41 6.24
C GLY A 419 15.50 25.13 5.44
N ARG A 420 16.30 24.21 5.99
CA ARG A 420 16.55 22.89 5.42
C ARG A 420 15.26 22.04 5.34
N ILE A 421 14.42 22.07 6.37
CA ILE A 421 13.12 21.39 6.37
C ILE A 421 12.25 21.87 5.22
N PHE A 422 12.08 23.18 5.05
CA PHE A 422 11.24 23.71 3.96
C PHE A 422 11.85 23.50 2.57
N ARG A 423 13.17 23.49 2.45
CA ARG A 423 13.83 23.08 1.20
C ARG A 423 13.57 21.61 0.88
N TRP A 424 13.62 20.73 1.89
CA TRP A 424 13.33 19.31 1.73
C TRP A 424 11.89 19.04 1.26
N LEU A 425 10.93 19.76 1.81
CA LEU A 425 9.51 19.69 1.44
C LEU A 425 9.18 20.39 0.12
N GLY A 426 10.09 21.23 -0.36
CA GLY A 426 9.89 22.03 -1.57
C GLY A 426 10.25 21.27 -2.87
N PRO A 427 10.05 21.91 -4.03
CA PRO A 427 10.19 21.26 -5.35
C PRO A 427 11.63 20.86 -5.71
N LYS A 428 12.64 21.32 -4.95
CA LYS A 428 14.05 20.96 -5.10
C LYS A 428 14.53 20.00 -3.99
N GLY A 429 13.63 19.59 -3.11
CA GLY A 429 13.91 18.64 -2.05
C GLY A 429 13.68 17.20 -2.49
N SER A 430 12.99 16.41 -1.65
CA SER A 430 12.66 15.03 -1.98
C SER A 430 11.62 14.91 -3.09
N ASP A 431 11.84 14.01 -4.01
CA ASP A 431 10.92 13.63 -5.08
C ASP A 431 10.07 12.40 -4.75
N CYS A 432 10.02 12.00 -3.47
CA CYS A 432 9.22 10.89 -2.99
C CYS A 432 7.77 11.29 -2.71
N GLY A 433 6.88 10.29 -2.72
CA GLY A 433 5.47 10.51 -2.37
C GLY A 433 5.23 10.66 -0.86
N THR A 434 6.08 10.05 -0.01
CA THR A 434 6.09 10.22 1.44
C THR A 434 7.40 10.88 1.87
N VAL A 435 7.31 12.08 2.46
CA VAL A 435 8.48 12.90 2.82
C VAL A 435 8.40 13.27 4.30
N ASN A 436 9.30 12.71 5.10
CA ASN A 436 9.26 12.84 6.55
C ASN A 436 10.40 13.71 7.11
N VAL A 437 10.19 14.22 8.31
CA VAL A 437 11.17 15.03 9.05
C VAL A 437 11.22 14.57 10.50
N ASN A 438 12.42 14.22 10.98
CA ASN A 438 12.72 13.80 12.36
C ASN A 438 11.92 12.56 12.85
N ILE A 439 11.41 11.78 11.94
CA ILE A 439 10.78 10.46 12.15
C ILE A 439 11.23 9.50 11.05
N PRO A 440 11.14 8.17 11.22
CA PRO A 440 11.45 7.23 10.15
C PRO A 440 10.46 7.34 8.98
N MET A 441 10.88 6.94 7.78
CA MET A 441 10.01 6.92 6.61
C MET A 441 9.10 5.69 6.53
N SER A 442 9.29 4.69 7.38
CA SER A 442 8.47 3.48 7.42
C SER A 442 7.29 3.66 8.35
N GLY A 443 6.11 3.44 7.82
CA GLY A 443 4.82 3.61 8.50
C GLY A 443 3.94 4.60 7.75
N ALA A 444 2.74 4.15 7.41
CA ALA A 444 1.72 4.99 6.81
C ALA A 444 0.76 5.48 7.90
N GLU A 445 0.34 6.73 7.82
CA GLU A 445 -0.75 7.29 8.61
C GLU A 445 -2.05 7.15 7.82
N ILE A 446 -3.07 6.54 8.40
CA ILE A 446 -4.34 6.23 7.69
C ILE A 446 -5.01 7.47 7.09
N GLY A 447 -4.89 8.63 7.74
CA GLY A 447 -5.45 9.89 7.24
C GLY A 447 -4.70 10.50 6.06
N GLY A 448 -3.47 10.06 5.80
CA GLY A 448 -2.62 10.52 4.70
C GLY A 448 -2.80 9.69 3.42
N ALA A 449 -2.59 10.30 2.26
CA ALA A 449 -2.50 9.57 1.01
C ALA A 449 -1.14 8.86 0.94
N PHE A 450 -1.15 7.54 0.74
CA PHE A 450 0.04 6.72 0.60
C PHE A 450 0.31 6.42 -0.87
N GLY A 451 1.57 6.52 -1.27
CA GLY A 451 2.02 6.16 -2.61
C GLY A 451 3.31 6.86 -2.99
N GLY A 452 3.84 6.51 -4.14
CA GLY A 452 5.13 6.99 -4.64
C GLY A 452 5.08 7.62 -6.02
N GLU A 453 6.25 8.06 -6.43
CA GLU A 453 6.53 8.68 -7.73
C GLU A 453 7.54 7.81 -8.51
N LYS A 454 7.81 8.18 -9.75
CA LYS A 454 8.81 7.55 -10.63
C LYS A 454 8.55 6.03 -10.80
N HIS A 455 9.56 5.18 -10.61
CA HIS A 455 9.42 3.73 -10.75
C HIS A 455 8.70 3.04 -9.59
N THR A 456 8.29 3.77 -8.57
CA THR A 456 7.36 3.27 -7.55
C THR A 456 5.94 3.17 -8.08
N GLY A 457 5.64 3.83 -9.20
CA GLY A 457 4.33 3.75 -9.84
C GLY A 457 3.59 5.06 -9.78
N GLY A 458 2.32 5.04 -9.38
CA GLY A 458 1.49 6.24 -9.33
C GLY A 458 0.07 5.97 -8.88
N GLY A 459 -0.61 7.04 -8.53
CA GLY A 459 -1.84 7.02 -7.78
C GLY A 459 -1.57 7.18 -6.28
N ARG A 460 -2.61 7.04 -5.49
CA ARG A 460 -2.51 7.06 -4.02
C ARG A 460 -3.54 6.10 -3.42
N GLU A 461 -3.16 5.48 -2.32
CA GLU A 461 -4.01 4.62 -1.51
C GLU A 461 -4.27 5.24 -0.13
N SER A 462 -5.09 4.60 0.70
CA SER A 462 -5.39 4.99 2.07
C SER A 462 -6.20 6.29 2.18
N GLY A 463 -5.68 7.33 2.84
CA GLY A 463 -6.43 8.52 3.23
C GLY A 463 -6.43 9.68 2.24
N SER A 464 -6.71 10.87 2.79
CA SER A 464 -6.79 12.12 2.05
C SER A 464 -7.77 12.04 0.86
N ASP A 465 -7.32 12.36 -0.33
CA ASP A 465 -8.11 12.36 -1.57
C ASP A 465 -7.93 11.06 -2.40
N ALA A 466 -7.31 10.01 -1.83
CA ALA A 466 -7.15 8.71 -2.49
C ALA A 466 -8.48 8.10 -2.98
N TRP A 467 -9.61 8.41 -2.31
CA TRP A 467 -10.95 7.99 -2.72
C TRP A 467 -11.29 8.38 -4.17
N LYS A 468 -10.69 9.45 -4.70
CA LYS A 468 -10.89 9.90 -6.09
C LYS A 468 -10.43 8.87 -7.12
N GLN A 469 -9.48 8.00 -6.77
CA GLN A 469 -9.01 6.92 -7.64
C GLN A 469 -10.13 5.92 -7.95
N TYR A 470 -11.02 5.70 -7.00
CA TYR A 470 -12.12 4.74 -7.06
C TYR A 470 -13.41 5.32 -7.65
N MET A 471 -13.36 6.55 -8.15
CA MET A 471 -14.51 7.23 -8.71
C MET A 471 -14.19 7.84 -10.08
N ARG A 472 -15.23 8.08 -10.85
CA ARG A 472 -15.16 8.88 -12.09
C ARG A 472 -15.84 10.22 -11.88
N ARG A 473 -15.18 11.28 -12.27
CA ARG A 473 -15.70 12.65 -12.20
C ARG A 473 -16.48 12.99 -13.47
N SER A 474 -17.65 13.57 -13.32
CA SER A 474 -18.46 14.15 -14.39
C SER A 474 -18.74 15.62 -14.08
N THR A 475 -18.55 16.50 -15.05
CA THR A 475 -18.98 17.89 -14.95
C THR A 475 -20.37 18.01 -15.56
N CYS A 476 -21.34 18.42 -14.76
CA CYS A 476 -22.72 18.63 -15.18
C CYS A 476 -23.01 20.12 -15.19
N THR A 477 -23.49 20.65 -16.34
CA THR A 477 -23.97 22.01 -16.45
C THR A 477 -25.51 22.00 -16.52
N ILE A 478 -26.12 22.67 -15.57
CA ILE A 478 -27.59 22.75 -15.48
C ILE A 478 -28.03 24.18 -15.84
N ASN A 479 -28.90 24.27 -16.84
CA ASN A 479 -29.63 25.51 -17.14
C ASN A 479 -30.95 25.52 -16.37
N TYR A 480 -31.13 26.46 -15.44
CA TYR A 480 -32.38 26.67 -14.70
C TYR A 480 -33.15 27.90 -15.16
N SER A 481 -32.68 28.53 -16.24
CA SER A 481 -33.43 29.63 -16.92
C SER A 481 -34.31 29.11 -18.04
N LYS A 482 -35.11 30.00 -18.64
CA LYS A 482 -35.90 29.72 -19.84
C LYS A 482 -35.14 30.03 -21.13
N ASP A 483 -33.97 30.65 -21.03
CA ASP A 483 -33.16 31.07 -22.15
C ASP A 483 -32.06 30.07 -22.46
N LEU A 484 -31.74 29.90 -23.72
CA LEU A 484 -30.64 29.08 -24.18
C LEU A 484 -29.57 29.94 -24.91
N PRO A 485 -28.75 30.68 -24.17
CA PRO A 485 -27.64 31.41 -24.80
C PRO A 485 -26.61 30.40 -25.31
N LEU A 486 -26.49 30.28 -26.62
CA LEU A 486 -25.49 29.46 -27.25
C LEU A 486 -24.13 30.12 -27.14
N ALA A 487 -23.08 29.27 -27.10
CA ALA A 487 -21.70 29.76 -27.07
C ALA A 487 -21.42 30.66 -28.30
N GLN A 488 -20.56 31.66 -28.12
CA GLN A 488 -20.07 32.54 -29.17
C GLN A 488 -21.21 33.37 -29.85
N GLY A 489 -22.35 33.52 -29.22
CA GLY A 489 -23.45 34.33 -29.76
C GLY A 489 -24.15 33.73 -31.01
N ILE A 490 -23.97 32.43 -31.27
CA ILE A 490 -24.63 31.72 -32.38
C ILE A 490 -26.12 31.75 -32.15
N LYS A 491 -26.89 32.17 -33.19
CA LYS A 491 -28.34 32.12 -33.21
C LYS A 491 -28.76 31.23 -34.38
N PHE A 492 -29.58 30.21 -34.11
CA PHE A 492 -30.31 29.48 -35.13
C PHE A 492 -31.60 30.27 -35.40
N GLN A 493 -31.84 30.60 -36.66
CA GLN A 493 -33.08 31.24 -37.11
C GLN A 493 -34.18 30.23 -37.32
#